data_0b79383b0ab335af37ff3ff715a0ff2e
#
_entry.id   0b79383b0ab335af37ff3ff715a0ff2e
#
_cell.length_a   1.000
_cell.length_b   1.000
_cell.length_c   1.000
_cell.angle_alpha   90.00
_cell.angle_beta   90.00
_cell.angle_gamma   90.00
#
_symmetry.space_group_name_H-M   'P 1'
#
loop_
_entity.id
_entity.type
_entity.pdbx_description
1 polymer ?
#
loop_
_entity_poly.entity_id
_entity_poly.type
_entity_poly.pdbx_seq_one_letter_code
_entity_poly.pdbx_strand_id
1 'polypeptide(L)'
;MIVFEGFMDMLSFATLCGEVRHNYVVLNSTSMKEEAIEALKPLQNKILLCLDNDEGGERATRMMLDALPSAIDIRGRFAPSKDVNEYLCSNVII
;
A
#
# COMPACT_ATOMS: atom_id res chain seq x y z
N MET A 1 -9.57 -3.82 -1.53
CA MET A 1 -8.21 -4.43 -1.54
C MET A 1 -7.17 -3.35 -1.34
N ILE A 2 -6.21 -3.58 -0.47
CA ILE A 2 -5.16 -2.62 -0.16
C ILE A 2 -3.81 -3.23 -0.49
N VAL A 3 -2.99 -2.51 -1.24
CA VAL A 3 -1.68 -2.98 -1.71
C VAL A 3 -0.58 -2.29 -0.90
N PHE A 4 0.29 -3.09 -0.29
CA PHE A 4 1.44 -2.61 0.48
C PHE A 4 2.74 -3.11 -0.13
N GLU A 5 3.82 -2.37 0.11
CA GLU A 5 5.15 -2.79 -0.32
C GLU A 5 5.74 -3.85 0.61
N GLY A 6 5.57 -3.69 1.91
CA GLY A 6 6.12 -4.60 2.92
C GLY A 6 5.07 -5.18 3.85
N PHE A 7 5.36 -6.38 4.37
CA PHE A 7 4.47 -7.11 5.27
C PHE A 7 4.24 -6.35 6.59
N MET A 8 5.28 -5.70 7.12
CA MET A 8 5.15 -4.93 8.36
C MET A 8 4.20 -3.74 8.19
N ASP A 9 4.14 -3.17 7.00
CA ASP A 9 3.21 -2.06 6.73
C ASP A 9 1.76 -2.55 6.75
N MET A 10 1.51 -3.74 6.23
CA MET A 10 0.18 -4.36 6.31
C MET A 10 -0.24 -4.57 7.76
N LEU A 11 0.65 -5.12 8.59
CA LEU A 11 0.35 -5.34 10.01
C LEU A 11 0.12 -4.03 10.75
N SER A 12 0.92 -3.00 10.44
CA SER A 12 0.78 -1.68 11.03
C SER A 12 -0.55 -1.03 10.66
N PHE A 13 -0.95 -1.15 9.40
CA PHE A 13 -2.24 -0.64 8.94
C PHE A 13 -3.40 -1.34 9.65
N ALA A 14 -3.33 -2.65 9.76
CA ALA A 14 -4.37 -3.42 10.46
C ALA A 14 -4.46 -3.01 11.93
N THR A 15 -3.32 -2.73 12.55
CA THR A 15 -3.28 -2.26 13.94
C THR A 15 -3.94 -0.89 14.08
N LEU A 16 -3.66 0.04 13.16
CA LEU A 16 -4.24 1.38 13.18
C LEU A 16 -5.75 1.34 12.95
N CYS A 17 -6.23 0.47 12.09
CA CYS A 17 -7.65 0.36 11.78
C CYS A 17 -8.44 -0.44 12.81
N GLY A 18 -7.77 -1.25 13.64
CA GLY A 18 -8.41 -2.02 14.70
C GLY A 18 -9.17 -3.26 14.24
N GLU A 19 -9.63 -3.30 13.01
CA GLU A 19 -10.33 -4.44 12.41
C GLU A 19 -9.84 -4.70 11.01
N VAL A 20 -9.67 -5.98 10.67
CA VAL A 20 -9.22 -6.39 9.35
C VAL A 20 -10.43 -6.88 8.56
N ARG A 21 -11.04 -5.97 7.79
CA ARG A 21 -12.15 -6.30 6.87
C ARG A 21 -11.76 -6.13 5.42
N HIS A 22 -10.45 -5.97 5.16
CA HIS A 22 -9.95 -5.75 3.82
C HIS A 22 -9.12 -6.91 3.36
N ASN A 23 -9.10 -7.12 2.07
CA ASN A 23 -8.14 -8.02 1.45
C ASN A 23 -6.85 -7.24 1.22
N TYR A 24 -5.72 -7.87 1.52
CA TYR A 24 -4.42 -7.23 1.40
C TYR A 24 -3.56 -7.93 0.36
N VAL A 25 -2.75 -7.14 -0.33
CA VAL A 25 -1.70 -7.62 -1.24
C VAL A 25 -0.40 -7.02 -0.76
N VAL A 26 0.60 -7.86 -0.55
CA VAL A 26 1.92 -7.42 -0.14
C VAL A 26 2.90 -7.76 -1.25
N LEU A 27 3.56 -6.74 -1.80
CA LEU A 27 4.49 -6.93 -2.91
C LEU A 27 5.81 -7.55 -2.48
N ASN A 28 6.21 -7.32 -1.25
CA ASN A 28 7.52 -7.68 -0.68
C ASN A 28 8.69 -6.94 -1.32
N SER A 29 8.45 -6.31 -2.47
CA SER A 29 9.43 -5.52 -3.19
C SER A 29 8.71 -4.88 -4.37
N THR A 30 9.14 -3.69 -4.80
CA THR A 30 8.57 -3.04 -5.98
C THR A 30 8.86 -3.81 -7.27
N SER A 31 9.79 -4.76 -7.25
CA SER A 31 10.07 -5.61 -8.41
C SER A 31 8.90 -6.54 -8.75
N MET A 32 7.97 -6.75 -7.82
CA MET A 32 6.80 -7.60 -8.04
C MET A 32 5.57 -6.82 -8.53
N LYS A 33 5.73 -5.53 -8.84
CA LYS A 33 4.59 -4.69 -9.21
C LYS A 33 3.89 -5.13 -10.49
N GLU A 34 4.64 -5.64 -11.45
CA GLU A 34 4.07 -6.08 -12.74
C GLU A 34 3.19 -7.30 -12.57
N GLU A 35 3.64 -8.28 -11.79
CA GLU A 35 2.86 -9.47 -11.46
C GLU A 35 1.61 -9.11 -10.68
N ALA A 36 1.73 -8.17 -9.75
CA ALA A 36 0.58 -7.70 -8.98
C ALA A 36 -0.43 -6.99 -9.88
N ILE A 37 0.02 -6.17 -10.82
CA ILE A 37 -0.86 -5.50 -11.78
C ILE A 37 -1.66 -6.53 -12.57
N GLU A 38 -0.99 -7.55 -13.10
CA GLU A 38 -1.68 -8.59 -13.87
C GLU A 38 -2.71 -9.34 -13.03
N ALA A 39 -2.38 -9.62 -11.76
CA ALA A 39 -3.30 -10.30 -10.85
C ALA A 39 -4.50 -9.42 -10.49
N LEU A 40 -4.31 -8.11 -10.41
CA LEU A 40 -5.37 -7.18 -9.98
C LEU A 40 -6.27 -6.71 -11.12
N LYS A 41 -5.78 -6.72 -12.36
CA LYS A 41 -6.55 -6.27 -13.53
C LYS A 41 -7.94 -6.87 -13.65
N PRO A 42 -8.12 -8.18 -13.49
CA PRO A 42 -9.46 -8.77 -13.63
C PRO A 42 -10.39 -8.49 -12.46
N LEU A 43 -9.89 -7.93 -11.37
CA LEU A 43 -10.70 -7.65 -10.19
C LEU A 43 -11.44 -6.32 -10.38
N GLN A 44 -12.76 -6.36 -10.18
CA GLN A 44 -13.60 -5.16 -10.31
C GLN A 44 -13.72 -4.40 -8.99
N ASN A 45 -12.97 -4.79 -7.99
CA ASN A 45 -13.03 -4.20 -6.65
C ASN A 45 -12.20 -2.93 -6.56
N LYS A 46 -12.55 -2.09 -5.60
CA LYS A 46 -11.78 -0.91 -5.28
C LYS A 46 -10.37 -1.32 -4.82
N ILE A 47 -9.37 -0.69 -5.41
CA ILE A 47 -7.96 -0.95 -5.12
C ILE A 47 -7.37 0.31 -4.50
N LEU A 48 -6.83 0.17 -3.29
CA LEU A 48 -6.12 1.25 -2.59
C LEU A 48 -4.63 0.94 -2.60
N LEU A 49 -3.83 1.90 -3.03
CA LEU A 49 -2.38 1.75 -3.09
C LEU A 49 -1.76 2.45 -1.89
N CYS A 50 -1.03 1.70 -1.08
CA CYS A 50 -0.36 2.22 0.10
C CYS A 50 1.11 1.77 0.12
N LEU A 51 1.83 2.13 -0.94
CA LEU A 51 3.25 1.84 -1.06
C LEU A 51 4.06 2.84 -0.24
N ASP A 52 5.38 2.66 -0.20
CA ASP A 52 6.25 3.52 0.59
C ASP A 52 6.30 4.95 0.04
N ASN A 53 6.54 5.92 0.93
CA ASN A 53 6.70 7.33 0.58
C ASN A 53 8.18 7.62 0.26
N ASP A 54 8.72 6.91 -0.71
CA ASP A 54 10.05 7.12 -1.23
C ASP A 54 10.00 7.09 -2.75
N GLU A 55 11.15 7.28 -3.39
CA GLU A 55 11.24 7.34 -4.84
C GLU A 55 10.75 6.06 -5.52
N GLY A 56 11.17 4.91 -4.99
CA GLY A 56 10.76 3.62 -5.53
C GLY A 56 9.27 3.38 -5.38
N GLY A 57 8.71 3.71 -4.23
CA GLY A 57 7.28 3.60 -3.96
C GLY A 57 6.46 4.54 -4.84
N GLU A 58 6.95 5.76 -5.06
CA GLU A 58 6.26 6.70 -5.95
C GLU A 58 6.23 6.20 -7.38
N ARG A 59 7.37 5.72 -7.90
CA ARG A 59 7.41 5.18 -9.27
C ARG A 59 6.49 3.98 -9.44
N ALA A 60 6.50 3.07 -8.49
CA ALA A 60 5.64 1.90 -8.53
C ALA A 60 4.16 2.31 -8.45
N THR A 61 3.83 3.27 -7.61
CA THR A 61 2.47 3.78 -7.48
C THR A 61 1.98 4.38 -8.80
N ARG A 62 2.80 5.20 -9.46
CA ARG A 62 2.44 5.78 -10.75
C ARG A 62 2.19 4.73 -11.81
N MET A 63 3.05 3.71 -11.88
CA MET A 63 2.87 2.61 -12.82
C MET A 63 1.56 1.88 -12.55
N MET A 64 1.25 1.62 -11.29
CA MET A 64 0.02 0.92 -10.94
C MET A 64 -1.22 1.77 -11.20
N LEU A 65 -1.17 3.08 -10.95
CA LEU A 65 -2.28 3.97 -11.26
C LEU A 65 -2.57 4.02 -12.76
N ASP A 66 -1.52 4.02 -13.58
CA ASP A 66 -1.68 4.01 -15.04
C ASP A 66 -2.32 2.72 -15.53
N ALA A 67 -1.96 1.60 -14.92
CA ALA A 67 -2.43 0.28 -15.34
C ALA A 67 -3.78 -0.13 -14.73
N LEU A 68 -4.13 0.46 -13.59
CA LEU A 68 -5.33 0.11 -12.82
C LEU A 68 -6.18 1.36 -12.63
N PRO A 69 -7.09 1.68 -13.57
CA PRO A 69 -7.85 2.94 -13.52
C PRO A 69 -8.71 3.13 -12.27
N SER A 70 -9.10 2.05 -11.60
CA SER A 70 -9.90 2.13 -10.38
C SER A 70 -9.07 2.32 -9.11
N ALA A 71 -7.75 2.29 -9.22
CA ALA A 71 -6.87 2.39 -8.06
C ALA A 71 -6.78 3.82 -7.52
N ILE A 72 -6.63 3.92 -6.20
CA ILE A 72 -6.51 5.20 -5.50
C ILE A 72 -5.26 5.15 -4.64
N ASP A 73 -4.41 6.17 -4.75
CA ASP A 73 -3.21 6.31 -3.92
C ASP A 73 -3.58 6.92 -2.57
N ILE A 74 -3.34 6.20 -1.49
CA ILE A 74 -3.64 6.67 -0.13
C ILE A 74 -2.39 6.95 0.70
N ARG A 75 -1.20 6.95 0.08
CA ARG A 75 0.07 7.17 0.79
C ARG A 75 0.13 8.51 1.54
N GLY A 76 -0.57 9.51 1.04
CA GLY A 76 -0.57 10.84 1.64
C GLY A 76 -1.07 10.86 3.08
N ARG A 77 -1.85 9.87 3.48
CA ARG A 77 -2.37 9.76 4.85
C ARG A 77 -1.27 9.51 5.88
N PHE A 78 -0.13 9.01 5.44
CA PHE A 78 0.99 8.64 6.31
C PHE A 78 2.19 9.57 6.17
N ALA A 79 2.12 10.56 5.28
CA ALA A 79 3.19 11.53 5.12
C ALA A 79 3.35 12.35 6.42
N PRO A 80 4.58 12.75 6.79
CA PRO A 80 5.83 12.56 6.07
C PRO A 80 6.55 11.24 6.36
N SER A 81 5.91 10.29 7.05
CA SER A 81 6.54 9.00 7.32
C SER A 81 6.81 8.24 6.02
N LYS A 82 7.89 7.49 5.99
CA LYS A 82 8.30 6.73 4.81
C LYS A 82 7.29 5.63 4.47
N ASP A 83 6.74 4.99 5.50
CA ASP A 83 5.79 3.90 5.35
C ASP A 83 4.84 3.85 6.54
N VAL A 84 3.87 2.95 6.49
CA VAL A 84 2.86 2.81 7.53
C VAL A 84 3.47 2.37 8.85
N ASN A 85 4.47 1.49 8.80
CA ASN A 85 5.13 1.01 10.01
C ASN A 85 5.83 2.16 10.73
N GLU A 86 6.55 3.02 10.01
CA GLU A 86 7.19 4.20 10.59
C GLU A 86 6.14 5.14 11.19
N TYR A 87 5.03 5.35 10.48
CA TYR A 87 3.94 6.17 10.97
C TYR A 87 3.39 5.62 12.30
N LEU A 88 3.12 4.33 12.37
CA LEU A 88 2.62 3.71 13.59
C LEU A 88 3.60 3.90 14.74
N CYS A 89 4.88 3.62 14.52
CA CYS A 89 5.90 3.75 15.57
C CYS A 89 6.04 5.19 16.07
N SER A 90 5.90 6.17 15.17
CA SER A 90 6.00 7.59 15.52
C SER A 90 4.79 8.09 16.32
N ASN A 91 3.65 7.42 16.22
CA ASN A 91 2.41 7.84 16.85
C ASN A 91 2.02 6.99 18.06
N VAL A 92 2.87 6.04 18.44
CA VAL A 92 2.66 5.28 19.68
C VAL A 92 3.19 6.09 20.85
N ILE A 93 2.31 6.41 21.79
CA ILE A 93 2.68 7.10 23.01
C ILE A 93 2.87 6.04 24.09
N ILE A 94 4.10 5.95 24.56
CA ILE A 94 4.44 5.02 25.63
C ILE A 94 4.47 5.77 26.96
#